data_2ef9c84a69e97fae92f287c7a4d46710
#
_entry.id   2ef9c84a69e97fae92f287c7a4d46710
#
_cell.length_a   1.000
_cell.length_b   1.000
_cell.length_c   1.000
_cell.angle_alpha   90.00
_cell.angle_beta   90.00
_cell.angle_gamma   90.00
#
_symmetry.space_group_name_H-M   'P 1'
#
loop_
_entity.id
_entity.type
_entity.pdbx_description
1 polymer ?
#
loop_
_entity_poly.entity_id
_entity_poly.type
_entity_poly.pdbx_seq_one_letter_code
_entity_poly.pdbx_strand_id
1 'polypeptide(L)'
;MLIAGPGSGKTFVITHKVRYMIEELNIVASNILVLTFSRAAAMEMRERFAKLSSDLESAKKVTWGTFHSVFFNLLKLAYGYRGDQVISDEERYKIVKELIIKSKLGTEDLNNLSSSILAEIAFVKQESIDIEYYYSNSCSAEIFKSLYKGYETIKSSLKKIDFEDMLGLTFELLSKREDIRLACQRRYVYILIDEFQDINRMQYEIVKLMLGPDANISIVGDDDQSIYRFRGAKPEIMLNFHKDFPKLTKIVLDINYRSSKEIVDAASRLIAHNKERFPKKITAFRGLKRPVSLTEFFNPLAEIKMLIKDIRDYTAVYEYNDIAILYRTNLQARLLTKLLLENNIPFIMKDSIPDIFEHWISKDIKSYIKLALSEGNREDVLRIINRPNRFIKREAIRSSDNIFSDLYDYYEEKPFMLNKIKNLAEDLKRIKDLTMSRAVKYIRRVVGYDDFLKEIAKERGIDEQELFDILGELEESAYEYDTFADWVSHMQEYRQELIKKVNESKKENDKELKGVRLMTFHSSKGLEYSVVYIIDANEGYSPYKKAKSKEEIEEERRMFYVAMTRAKDILNICYCKMGFHKRIKPSIFLKEIIK
;
A
#
# COMPACT_ATOMS: atom_id res chain seq x y z
N MET A 1 -1.81 15.13 -26.56
CA MET A 1 -2.25 14.17 -25.54
C MET A 1 -2.30 12.78 -26.12
N LEU A 2 -1.62 11.83 -25.51
CA LEU A 2 -1.65 10.42 -25.89
C LEU A 2 -2.43 9.65 -24.82
N ILE A 3 -3.56 9.08 -25.20
CA ILE A 3 -4.36 8.19 -24.37
C ILE A 3 -3.94 6.77 -24.70
N ALA A 4 -3.37 6.05 -23.74
CA ALA A 4 -2.64 4.84 -24.04
C ALA A 4 -3.08 3.70 -23.12
N GLY A 5 -3.60 2.63 -23.67
CA GLY A 5 -3.95 1.42 -22.91
C GLY A 5 -2.73 0.73 -22.29
N PRO A 6 -2.94 -0.26 -21.40
CA PRO A 6 -1.86 -1.06 -20.86
C PRO A 6 -1.15 -1.82 -21.99
N GLY A 7 0.18 -1.92 -21.90
CA GLY A 7 0.96 -2.63 -22.92
C GLY A 7 0.99 -2.00 -24.31
N SER A 8 0.52 -0.75 -24.49
CA SER A 8 0.50 -0.05 -25.79
C SER A 8 1.80 0.63 -26.17
N GLY A 9 2.86 0.52 -25.36
CA GLY A 9 4.17 1.09 -25.67
C GLY A 9 4.34 2.56 -25.28
N LYS A 10 3.66 3.07 -24.24
CA LYS A 10 3.80 4.45 -23.73
C LYS A 10 5.25 4.94 -23.69
N THR A 11 6.09 4.22 -22.96
CA THR A 11 7.52 4.56 -22.80
C THR A 11 8.28 4.55 -24.11
N PHE A 12 7.94 3.62 -25.02
CA PHE A 12 8.52 3.55 -26.36
C PHE A 12 8.18 4.82 -27.16
N VAL A 13 6.93 5.23 -27.17
CA VAL A 13 6.49 6.42 -27.90
C VAL A 13 7.17 7.69 -27.37
N ILE A 14 7.30 7.85 -26.05
CA ILE A 14 7.98 9.01 -25.44
C ILE A 14 9.44 9.07 -25.89
N THR A 15 10.18 7.96 -25.76
CA THR A 15 11.62 7.94 -26.11
C THR A 15 11.85 8.18 -27.60
N HIS A 16 11.02 7.60 -28.47
CA HIS A 16 11.10 7.84 -29.92
C HIS A 16 10.66 9.25 -30.30
N LYS A 17 9.68 9.84 -29.62
CA LYS A 17 9.29 11.23 -29.80
C LYS A 17 10.44 12.18 -29.48
N VAL A 18 11.13 11.98 -28.35
CA VAL A 18 12.31 12.79 -28.00
C VAL A 18 13.41 12.63 -29.03
N ARG A 19 13.64 11.41 -29.51
CA ARG A 19 14.60 11.16 -30.59
C ARG A 19 14.23 11.95 -31.85
N TYR A 20 13.01 11.83 -32.32
CA TYR A 20 12.51 12.54 -33.51
C TYR A 20 12.62 14.06 -33.35
N MET A 21 12.33 14.61 -32.16
CA MET A 21 12.48 16.04 -31.90
C MET A 21 13.91 16.54 -32.07
N ILE A 22 14.89 15.76 -31.66
CA ILE A 22 16.31 16.14 -31.72
C ILE A 22 16.87 15.87 -33.10
N GLU A 23 16.68 14.67 -33.66
CA GLU A 23 17.37 14.24 -34.89
C GLU A 23 16.70 14.77 -36.16
N GLU A 24 15.37 14.89 -36.20
CA GLU A 24 14.62 15.29 -37.38
C GLU A 24 14.14 16.75 -37.31
N LEU A 25 13.72 17.22 -36.14
CA LEU A 25 13.23 18.59 -35.96
C LEU A 25 14.33 19.56 -35.48
N ASN A 26 15.55 19.08 -35.25
CA ASN A 26 16.71 19.86 -34.79
C ASN A 26 16.41 20.66 -33.49
N ILE A 27 15.56 20.12 -32.60
CA ILE A 27 15.25 20.76 -31.33
C ILE A 27 16.44 20.60 -30.38
N VAL A 28 16.82 21.69 -29.73
CA VAL A 28 17.94 21.69 -28.79
C VAL A 28 17.59 20.79 -27.58
N ALA A 29 18.38 19.76 -27.34
CA ALA A 29 18.12 18.72 -26.35
C ALA A 29 17.95 19.28 -24.93
N SER A 30 18.64 20.37 -24.56
CA SER A 30 18.49 21.01 -23.24
C SER A 30 17.11 21.68 -23.01
N ASN A 31 16.36 21.90 -24.09
CA ASN A 31 15.02 22.49 -24.03
C ASN A 31 13.92 21.45 -23.80
N ILE A 32 14.30 20.17 -23.70
CA ILE A 32 13.37 19.07 -23.51
C ILE A 32 13.41 18.59 -22.05
N LEU A 33 12.25 18.60 -21.41
CA LEU A 33 12.01 18.05 -20.07
C LEU A 33 11.05 16.86 -20.17
N VAL A 34 11.45 15.72 -19.62
CA VAL A 34 10.60 14.54 -19.49
C VAL A 34 10.37 14.25 -18.00
N LEU A 35 9.11 14.33 -17.60
CA LEU A 35 8.65 14.08 -16.24
C LEU A 35 7.97 12.71 -16.14
N THR A 36 8.26 11.98 -15.09
CA THR A 36 7.61 10.70 -14.78
C THR A 36 7.37 10.57 -13.27
N PHE A 37 6.59 9.57 -12.88
CA PHE A 37 6.19 9.38 -11.49
C PHE A 37 7.29 8.74 -10.63
N SER A 38 8.11 7.85 -11.18
CA SER A 38 9.12 7.12 -10.42
C SER A 38 10.54 7.34 -10.93
N ARG A 39 11.51 7.30 -10.01
CA ARG A 39 12.94 7.39 -10.34
C ARG A 39 13.37 6.24 -11.26
N ALA A 40 12.86 5.06 -11.05
CA ALA A 40 13.15 3.88 -11.88
C ALA A 40 12.70 4.10 -13.34
N ALA A 41 11.48 4.62 -13.56
CA ALA A 41 10.99 4.94 -14.90
C ALA A 41 11.83 6.02 -15.58
N ALA A 42 12.22 7.08 -14.85
CA ALA A 42 13.09 8.12 -15.39
C ALA A 42 14.46 7.57 -15.83
N MET A 43 15.06 6.69 -15.03
CA MET A 43 16.33 6.03 -15.36
C MET A 43 16.18 5.11 -16.57
N GLU A 44 15.15 4.28 -16.59
CA GLU A 44 14.87 3.36 -17.70
C GLU A 44 14.67 4.11 -19.02
N MET A 45 13.87 5.19 -19.01
CA MET A 45 13.66 6.02 -20.20
C MET A 45 14.96 6.64 -20.69
N ARG A 46 15.77 7.17 -19.77
CA ARG A 46 17.07 7.74 -20.08
C ARG A 46 18.02 6.72 -20.71
N GLU A 47 18.09 5.52 -20.14
CA GLU A 47 18.92 4.43 -20.67
C GLU A 47 18.45 3.95 -22.05
N ARG A 48 17.13 3.78 -22.22
CA ARG A 48 16.53 3.42 -23.51
C ARG A 48 16.83 4.48 -24.56
N PHE A 49 16.66 5.75 -24.20
CA PHE A 49 16.94 6.86 -25.10
C PHE A 49 18.42 6.92 -25.47
N ALA A 50 19.34 6.74 -24.52
CA ALA A 50 20.78 6.70 -24.79
C ALA A 50 21.20 5.59 -25.78
N LYS A 51 20.48 4.45 -25.76
CA LYS A 51 20.69 3.34 -26.72
C LYS A 51 20.11 3.64 -28.11
N LEU A 52 19.12 4.51 -28.21
CA LEU A 52 18.44 4.86 -29.46
C LEU A 52 19.07 6.06 -30.17
N SER A 53 19.69 6.96 -29.43
CA SER A 53 20.24 8.20 -29.96
C SER A 53 21.57 7.97 -30.71
N SER A 54 21.70 8.58 -31.85
CA SER A 54 22.95 8.62 -32.63
C SER A 54 23.98 9.57 -32.02
N ASP A 55 23.55 10.59 -31.25
CA ASP A 55 24.38 11.57 -30.56
C ASP A 55 24.24 11.46 -29.03
N LEU A 56 25.22 10.78 -28.41
CA LEU A 56 25.27 10.57 -26.97
C LEU A 56 25.46 11.87 -26.16
N GLU A 57 26.15 12.87 -26.72
CA GLU A 57 26.38 14.15 -26.04
C GLU A 57 25.08 14.98 -25.96
N SER A 58 24.34 15.04 -27.06
CA SER A 58 23.01 15.65 -27.06
C SER A 58 22.03 14.87 -26.16
N ALA A 59 22.11 13.53 -26.15
CA ALA A 59 21.28 12.70 -25.30
C ALA A 59 21.44 13.01 -23.79
N LYS A 60 22.65 13.34 -23.35
CA LYS A 60 22.92 13.70 -21.93
C LYS A 60 22.29 15.04 -21.52
N LYS A 61 21.97 15.92 -22.46
CA LYS A 61 21.42 17.26 -22.20
C LYS A 61 19.91 17.26 -21.97
N VAL A 62 19.20 16.23 -22.41
CA VAL A 62 17.76 16.06 -22.09
C VAL A 62 17.58 15.90 -20.59
N THR A 63 16.65 16.65 -20.02
CA THR A 63 16.31 16.52 -18.59
C THR A 63 15.28 15.42 -18.39
N TRP A 64 15.69 14.32 -17.74
CA TRP A 64 14.82 13.22 -17.33
C TRP A 64 14.70 13.22 -15.80
N GLY A 65 13.51 13.22 -15.26
CA GLY A 65 13.35 13.21 -13.82
C GLY A 65 11.92 12.97 -13.33
N THR A 66 11.80 12.78 -12.01
CA THR A 66 10.50 12.83 -11.34
C THR A 66 10.13 14.29 -11.05
N PHE A 67 8.84 14.56 -10.83
CA PHE A 67 8.37 15.87 -10.41
C PHE A 67 9.20 16.42 -9.24
N HIS A 68 9.32 15.64 -8.15
CA HIS A 68 10.08 16.05 -6.97
C HIS A 68 11.56 16.31 -7.28
N SER A 69 12.21 15.50 -8.11
CA SER A 69 13.62 15.69 -8.41
C SER A 69 13.89 16.97 -9.22
N VAL A 70 13.01 17.28 -10.17
CA VAL A 70 13.11 18.51 -10.97
C VAL A 70 12.78 19.74 -10.13
N PHE A 71 11.72 19.68 -9.33
CA PHE A 71 11.32 20.78 -8.45
C PHE A 71 12.36 21.05 -7.36
N PHE A 72 12.91 19.99 -6.75
CA PHE A 72 14.01 20.16 -5.79
C PHE A 72 15.25 20.79 -6.42
N ASN A 73 15.56 20.47 -7.67
CA ASN A 73 16.66 21.13 -8.39
C ASN A 73 16.41 22.63 -8.59
N LEU A 74 15.16 23.05 -8.84
CA LEU A 74 14.82 24.47 -8.89
C LEU A 74 15.02 25.15 -7.52
N LEU A 75 14.57 24.50 -6.44
CA LEU A 75 14.79 25.02 -5.09
C LEU A 75 16.28 25.07 -4.70
N LYS A 76 17.05 24.07 -5.12
CA LYS A 76 18.51 24.07 -4.95
C LYS A 76 19.18 25.25 -5.63
N LEU A 77 18.79 25.54 -6.86
CA LEU A 77 19.35 26.67 -7.62
C LEU A 77 18.93 28.03 -7.08
N ALA A 78 17.67 28.14 -6.61
CA ALA A 78 17.11 29.41 -6.16
C ALA A 78 17.45 29.76 -4.70
N TYR A 79 17.47 28.77 -3.82
CA TYR A 79 17.58 28.95 -2.37
C TYR A 79 18.74 28.20 -1.73
N GLY A 80 19.53 27.43 -2.51
CA GLY A 80 20.68 26.69 -1.99
C GLY A 80 20.32 25.44 -1.16
N TYR A 81 19.10 24.91 -1.29
CA TYR A 81 18.73 23.66 -0.60
C TYR A 81 19.67 22.51 -0.93
N ARG A 82 19.93 21.65 0.08
CA ARG A 82 20.80 20.48 -0.04
C ARG A 82 20.02 19.20 0.25
N GLY A 83 20.51 18.08 -0.26
CA GLY A 83 19.85 16.78 -0.10
C GLY A 83 19.72 16.31 1.35
N ASP A 84 20.64 16.70 2.24
CA ASP A 84 20.61 16.41 3.68
C ASP A 84 19.50 17.17 4.44
N GLN A 85 18.93 18.20 3.82
CA GLN A 85 17.79 18.94 4.35
C GLN A 85 16.43 18.29 4.01
N VAL A 86 16.40 17.23 3.22
CA VAL A 86 15.19 16.45 3.01
C VAL A 86 15.02 15.47 4.17
N ILE A 87 13.90 15.57 4.87
CA ILE A 87 13.61 14.70 6.01
C ILE A 87 13.30 13.28 5.51
N SER A 88 13.90 12.26 6.14
CA SER A 88 13.63 10.87 5.83
C SER A 88 12.28 10.39 6.40
N ASP A 89 11.72 9.32 5.84
CA ASP A 89 10.48 8.73 6.35
C ASP A 89 10.67 8.22 7.79
N GLU A 90 11.84 7.72 8.14
CA GLU A 90 12.18 7.28 9.50
C GLU A 90 12.14 8.44 10.50
N GLU A 91 12.73 9.59 10.13
CA GLU A 91 12.71 10.80 10.94
C GLU A 91 11.29 11.35 11.10
N ARG A 92 10.51 11.42 10.02
CA ARG A 92 9.09 11.82 10.04
C ARG A 92 8.30 10.96 11.02
N TYR A 93 8.46 9.66 10.89
CA TYR A 93 7.79 8.67 11.74
C TYR A 93 8.18 8.84 13.22
N LYS A 94 9.47 9.03 13.51
CA LYS A 94 9.98 9.25 14.87
C LYS A 94 9.39 10.52 15.50
N ILE A 95 9.38 11.63 14.77
CA ILE A 95 8.81 12.91 15.23
C ILE A 95 7.34 12.74 15.60
N VAL A 96 6.53 12.18 14.71
CA VAL A 96 5.09 12.02 14.95
C VAL A 96 4.83 11.06 16.11
N LYS A 97 5.59 9.97 16.20
CA LYS A 97 5.50 9.02 17.31
C LYS A 97 5.80 9.67 18.66
N GLU A 98 6.84 10.49 18.76
CA GLU A 98 7.17 11.23 19.98
C GLU A 98 6.08 12.25 20.36
N LEU A 99 5.50 12.94 19.36
CA LEU A 99 4.41 13.88 19.58
C LEU A 99 3.14 13.17 20.08
N ILE A 100 2.80 12.01 19.54
CA ILE A 100 1.65 11.20 20.01
C ILE A 100 1.87 10.78 21.47
N ILE A 101 3.06 10.31 21.83
CA ILE A 101 3.39 9.92 23.22
C ILE A 101 3.23 11.14 24.16
N LYS A 102 3.73 12.32 23.78
CA LYS A 102 3.61 13.55 24.57
C LYS A 102 2.16 14.03 24.72
N SER A 103 1.33 13.82 23.73
CA SER A 103 -0.09 14.22 23.77
C SER A 103 -0.94 13.37 24.74
N LYS A 104 -0.35 12.32 25.33
CA LYS A 104 -1.06 11.34 26.18
C LYS A 104 -2.26 10.70 25.51
N LEU A 105 -2.29 10.66 24.20
CA LEU A 105 -3.30 9.96 23.44
C LEU A 105 -3.14 8.46 23.74
N GLY A 106 -4.09 7.90 24.48
CA GLY A 106 -4.11 6.47 24.78
C GLY A 106 -4.30 5.69 23.48
N THR A 107 -3.23 5.10 22.97
CA THR A 107 -3.31 4.23 21.79
C THR A 107 -2.63 2.90 22.07
N GLU A 108 -3.23 1.83 21.59
CA GLU A 108 -2.69 0.47 21.71
C GLU A 108 -1.80 0.11 20.55
N ASP A 109 -2.00 0.79 19.40
CA ASP A 109 -1.18 0.68 18.21
C ASP A 109 -0.60 2.04 17.82
N LEU A 110 0.47 2.41 18.52
CA LEU A 110 1.20 3.65 18.28
C LEU A 110 1.77 3.70 16.85
N ASN A 111 2.12 2.54 16.29
CA ASN A 111 2.72 2.47 14.97
C ASN A 111 1.68 2.76 13.88
N ASN A 112 0.50 2.17 13.97
CA ASN A 112 -0.57 2.41 13.02
C ASN A 112 -1.08 3.86 13.12
N LEU A 113 -1.28 4.37 14.33
CA LEU A 113 -1.68 5.77 14.54
C LEU A 113 -0.65 6.75 13.98
N SER A 114 0.65 6.50 14.18
CA SER A 114 1.71 7.35 13.63
C SER A 114 1.68 7.39 12.10
N SER A 115 1.46 6.25 11.46
CA SER A 115 1.35 6.15 10.01
C SER A 115 0.10 6.86 9.48
N SER A 116 -1.03 6.74 10.16
CA SER A 116 -2.28 7.41 9.80
C SER A 116 -2.16 8.94 9.93
N ILE A 117 -1.59 9.43 11.02
CA ILE A 117 -1.35 10.87 11.22
C ILE A 117 -0.40 11.42 10.14
N LEU A 118 0.68 10.69 9.79
CA LEU A 118 1.58 11.11 8.71
C LEU A 118 0.87 11.20 7.35
N ALA A 119 0.00 10.23 7.06
CA ALA A 119 -0.79 10.25 5.83
C ALA A 119 -1.75 11.45 5.79
N GLU A 120 -2.40 11.78 6.91
CA GLU A 120 -3.27 12.95 7.01
C GLU A 120 -2.50 14.27 6.91
N ILE A 121 -1.31 14.38 7.53
CA ILE A 121 -0.42 15.55 7.38
C ILE A 121 -0.06 15.75 5.90
N ALA A 122 0.33 14.67 5.22
CA ALA A 122 0.65 14.72 3.80
C ALA A 122 -0.56 15.16 2.96
N PHE A 123 -1.74 14.62 3.23
CA PHE A 123 -2.98 14.98 2.56
C PHE A 123 -3.34 16.47 2.73
N VAL A 124 -3.32 16.98 3.97
CA VAL A 124 -3.60 18.39 4.27
C VAL A 124 -2.67 19.32 3.48
N LYS A 125 -1.38 18.99 3.42
CA LYS A 125 -0.38 19.78 2.69
C LYS A 125 -0.56 19.71 1.18
N GLN A 126 -0.79 18.52 0.64
CA GLN A 126 -0.96 18.30 -0.81
C GLN A 126 -2.22 18.99 -1.36
N GLU A 127 -3.30 18.98 -0.59
CA GLU A 127 -4.55 19.65 -0.97
C GLU A 127 -4.58 21.13 -0.56
N SER A 128 -3.52 21.62 0.11
CA SER A 128 -3.43 23.00 0.63
C SER A 128 -4.64 23.37 1.51
N ILE A 129 -5.09 22.41 2.34
CA ILE A 129 -6.21 22.62 3.25
C ILE A 129 -5.72 23.44 4.44
N ASP A 130 -6.48 24.46 4.81
CA ASP A 130 -6.24 25.18 6.07
C ASP A 130 -6.53 24.25 7.23
N ILE A 131 -5.49 24.01 8.06
CA ILE A 131 -5.55 23.10 9.21
C ILE A 131 -6.67 23.46 10.20
N GLU A 132 -7.08 24.71 10.24
CA GLU A 132 -8.15 25.16 11.14
C GLU A 132 -9.52 24.57 10.75
N TYR A 133 -9.71 24.19 9.49
CA TYR A 133 -10.95 23.59 8.97
C TYR A 133 -10.83 22.09 8.70
N TYR A 134 -9.72 21.46 9.07
CA TYR A 134 -9.54 20.03 8.86
C TYR A 134 -10.03 19.19 10.05
N TYR A 135 -10.79 18.15 9.76
CA TYR A 135 -11.25 17.16 10.73
C TYR A 135 -10.54 15.83 10.46
N SER A 136 -9.73 15.39 11.42
CA SER A 136 -8.99 14.15 11.34
C SER A 136 -9.90 12.92 11.46
N ASN A 137 -9.56 11.87 10.72
CA ASN A 137 -10.18 10.56 10.86
C ASN A 137 -9.48 9.69 11.92
N SER A 138 -8.31 10.11 12.41
CA SER A 138 -7.46 9.33 13.30
C SER A 138 -7.54 9.74 14.77
N CYS A 139 -7.92 11.00 15.04
CA CYS A 139 -8.06 11.54 16.40
C CYS A 139 -8.96 12.80 16.39
N SER A 140 -9.18 13.42 17.56
CA SER A 140 -9.95 14.67 17.60
C SER A 140 -9.25 15.79 16.83
N ALA A 141 -10.03 16.75 16.30
CA ALA A 141 -9.51 17.85 15.50
C ALA A 141 -8.46 18.67 16.25
N GLU A 142 -8.67 18.94 17.55
CA GLU A 142 -7.73 19.69 18.39
C GLU A 142 -6.40 18.98 18.55
N ILE A 143 -6.44 17.65 18.77
CA ILE A 143 -5.23 16.83 18.91
C ILE A 143 -4.49 16.80 17.58
N PHE A 144 -5.19 16.57 16.47
CA PHE A 144 -4.54 16.56 15.15
C PHE A 144 -3.87 17.90 14.84
N LYS A 145 -4.55 19.02 15.08
CA LYS A 145 -3.98 20.37 14.91
C LYS A 145 -2.71 20.56 15.74
N SER A 146 -2.73 20.09 16.99
CA SER A 146 -1.55 20.14 17.86
C SER A 146 -0.39 19.28 17.32
N LEU A 147 -0.68 18.07 16.85
CA LEU A 147 0.32 17.17 16.25
C LEU A 147 0.89 17.75 14.95
N TYR A 148 0.04 18.30 14.09
CA TYR A 148 0.45 18.97 12.84
C TYR A 148 1.38 20.16 13.13
N LYS A 149 0.97 21.09 14.01
CA LYS A 149 1.77 22.27 14.38
C LYS A 149 3.10 21.85 15.05
N GLY A 150 3.06 20.82 15.91
CA GLY A 150 4.25 20.24 16.53
C GLY A 150 5.21 19.65 15.52
N TYR A 151 4.70 18.89 14.54
CA TYR A 151 5.50 18.31 13.45
C TYR A 151 6.19 19.41 12.63
N GLU A 152 5.47 20.42 12.19
CA GLU A 152 6.00 21.55 11.42
C GLU A 152 7.06 22.34 12.22
N THR A 153 6.82 22.55 13.52
CA THR A 153 7.77 23.24 14.41
C THR A 153 9.09 22.47 14.55
N ILE A 154 9.02 21.18 14.80
CA ILE A 154 10.22 20.34 14.95
C ILE A 154 10.96 20.27 13.61
N LYS A 155 10.27 20.00 12.50
CA LYS A 155 10.85 19.95 11.16
C LYS A 155 11.58 21.27 10.82
N SER A 156 10.95 22.41 11.10
CA SER A 156 11.55 23.75 10.89
C SER A 156 12.77 23.98 11.76
N SER A 157 12.75 23.55 13.03
CA SER A 157 13.92 23.65 13.94
C SER A 157 15.11 22.85 13.45
N LEU A 158 14.86 21.72 12.78
CA LEU A 158 15.87 20.90 12.13
C LEU A 158 16.34 21.47 10.77
N LYS A 159 15.72 22.57 10.31
CA LYS A 159 15.95 23.17 8.98
C LYS A 159 15.72 22.16 7.85
N LYS A 160 14.73 21.28 7.99
CA LYS A 160 14.38 20.24 7.02
C LYS A 160 13.05 20.53 6.33
N ILE A 161 12.92 19.99 5.13
CA ILE A 161 11.69 20.01 4.32
C ILE A 161 11.26 18.58 4.00
N ASP A 162 9.96 18.33 3.91
CA ASP A 162 9.40 17.08 3.40
C ASP A 162 9.05 17.18 1.91
N PHE A 163 8.58 16.08 1.33
CA PHE A 163 8.22 16.04 -0.09
C PHE A 163 7.05 16.97 -0.42
N GLU A 164 6.12 17.16 0.50
CA GLU A 164 4.99 18.05 0.35
C GLU A 164 5.43 19.52 0.35
N ASP A 165 6.42 19.88 1.20
CA ASP A 165 7.02 21.22 1.19
C ASP A 165 7.70 21.54 -0.14
N MET A 166 8.34 20.56 -0.78
CA MET A 166 8.99 20.79 -2.07
C MET A 166 8.00 21.29 -3.11
N LEU A 167 6.78 20.76 -3.13
CA LEU A 167 5.73 21.21 -4.04
C LEU A 167 5.29 22.63 -3.70
N GLY A 168 4.95 22.88 -2.45
CA GLY A 168 4.50 24.21 -1.99
C GLY A 168 5.54 25.30 -2.23
N LEU A 169 6.80 25.06 -1.85
CA LEU A 169 7.91 25.99 -2.05
C LEU A 169 8.22 26.23 -3.53
N THR A 170 8.12 25.21 -4.39
CA THR A 170 8.33 25.38 -5.83
C THR A 170 7.20 26.19 -6.46
N PHE A 171 5.95 25.94 -6.06
CA PHE A 171 4.82 26.74 -6.50
C PHE A 171 4.98 28.21 -6.09
N GLU A 172 5.35 28.45 -4.83
CA GLU A 172 5.60 29.80 -4.33
C GLU A 172 6.76 30.49 -5.06
N LEU A 173 7.88 29.77 -5.29
CA LEU A 173 9.03 30.25 -6.03
C LEU A 173 8.64 30.74 -7.43
N LEU A 174 7.98 29.88 -8.21
CA LEU A 174 7.60 30.21 -9.59
C LEU A 174 6.49 31.25 -9.66
N SER A 175 5.63 31.36 -8.63
CA SER A 175 4.59 32.39 -8.55
C SER A 175 5.15 33.77 -8.24
N LYS A 176 6.10 33.87 -7.29
CA LYS A 176 6.63 35.15 -6.78
C LYS A 176 7.87 35.65 -7.50
N ARG A 177 8.73 34.73 -8.00
CA ARG A 177 10.00 35.06 -8.68
C ARG A 177 9.84 34.93 -10.18
N GLU A 178 9.43 36.03 -10.81
CA GLU A 178 9.23 36.11 -12.27
C GLU A 178 10.51 35.81 -13.05
N ASP A 179 11.65 36.29 -12.59
CA ASP A 179 12.96 36.03 -13.18
C ASP A 179 13.28 34.54 -13.30
N ILE A 180 13.00 33.77 -12.24
CA ILE A 180 13.20 32.32 -12.22
C ILE A 180 12.15 31.62 -13.08
N ARG A 181 10.88 32.03 -13.00
CA ARG A 181 9.82 31.51 -13.86
C ARG A 181 10.16 31.67 -15.34
N LEU A 182 10.53 32.87 -15.76
CA LEU A 182 10.93 33.14 -17.16
C LEU A 182 12.17 32.35 -17.57
N ALA A 183 13.16 32.19 -16.70
CA ALA A 183 14.33 31.35 -16.97
C ALA A 183 13.92 29.87 -17.16
N CYS A 184 13.02 29.36 -16.34
CA CYS A 184 12.50 28.01 -16.45
C CYS A 184 11.71 27.81 -17.77
N GLN A 185 10.83 28.76 -18.11
CA GLN A 185 10.04 28.75 -19.35
C GLN A 185 10.90 28.79 -20.61
N ARG A 186 11.98 29.59 -20.60
CA ARG A 186 12.94 29.63 -21.71
C ARG A 186 13.75 28.35 -21.84
N ARG A 187 14.06 27.70 -20.74
CA ARG A 187 14.82 26.44 -20.71
C ARG A 187 13.97 25.25 -21.17
N TYR A 188 12.76 25.12 -20.68
CA TYR A 188 11.91 23.95 -20.92
C TYR A 188 10.77 24.28 -21.88
N VAL A 189 11.12 24.46 -23.15
CA VAL A 189 10.13 24.75 -24.21
C VAL A 189 9.28 23.52 -24.53
N TYR A 190 9.83 22.33 -24.35
CA TYR A 190 9.15 21.05 -24.60
C TYR A 190 9.05 20.25 -23.31
N ILE A 191 7.84 20.06 -22.82
CA ILE A 191 7.57 19.28 -21.61
C ILE A 191 6.76 18.04 -21.98
N LEU A 192 7.33 16.85 -21.68
CA LEU A 192 6.68 15.57 -21.87
C LEU A 192 6.42 14.97 -20.48
N ILE A 193 5.20 14.47 -20.25
CA ILE A 193 4.80 13.90 -18.95
C ILE A 193 4.27 12.51 -19.17
N ASP A 194 4.91 11.52 -18.55
CA ASP A 194 4.44 10.13 -18.51
C ASP A 194 3.58 9.88 -17.26
N GLU A 195 2.71 8.86 -17.35
CA GLU A 195 1.77 8.48 -16.29
C GLU A 195 0.95 9.68 -15.77
N PHE A 196 0.48 10.53 -16.68
CA PHE A 196 -0.18 11.80 -16.34
C PHE A 196 -1.45 11.64 -15.50
N GLN A 197 -2.10 10.48 -15.54
CA GLN A 197 -3.27 10.16 -14.70
C GLN A 197 -2.97 10.12 -13.20
N ASP A 198 -1.69 10.04 -12.80
CA ASP A 198 -1.27 9.98 -11.41
C ASP A 198 -0.82 11.34 -10.84
N ILE A 199 -0.94 12.42 -11.63
CA ILE A 199 -0.56 13.77 -11.20
C ILE A 199 -1.53 14.32 -10.14
N ASN A 200 -0.99 15.01 -9.14
CA ASN A 200 -1.81 15.76 -8.19
C ASN A 200 -2.01 17.22 -8.64
N ARG A 201 -2.92 17.92 -7.98
CA ARG A 201 -3.28 19.30 -8.33
C ARG A 201 -2.07 20.25 -8.25
N MET A 202 -1.28 20.17 -7.19
CA MET A 202 -0.14 21.06 -7.00
C MET A 202 0.93 20.84 -8.07
N GLN A 203 1.23 19.59 -8.42
CA GLN A 203 2.15 19.27 -9.52
C GLN A 203 1.67 19.85 -10.84
N TYR A 204 0.36 19.75 -11.11
CA TYR A 204 -0.22 20.30 -12.31
C TYR A 204 -0.12 21.84 -12.37
N GLU A 205 -0.43 22.52 -11.27
CA GLU A 205 -0.30 23.98 -11.19
C GLU A 205 1.16 24.44 -11.40
N ILE A 206 2.13 23.73 -10.81
CA ILE A 206 3.56 24.02 -11.04
C ILE A 206 3.91 23.84 -12.51
N VAL A 207 3.47 22.74 -13.15
CA VAL A 207 3.71 22.53 -14.59
C VAL A 207 3.13 23.69 -15.41
N LYS A 208 1.93 24.16 -15.10
CA LYS A 208 1.34 25.32 -15.80
C LYS A 208 2.21 26.59 -15.68
N LEU A 209 2.79 26.85 -14.50
CA LEU A 209 3.72 27.97 -14.31
C LEU A 209 5.04 27.81 -15.11
N MET A 210 5.46 26.56 -15.35
CA MET A 210 6.64 26.27 -16.15
C MET A 210 6.41 26.43 -17.66
N LEU A 211 5.16 26.45 -18.13
CA LEU A 211 4.82 26.63 -19.53
C LEU A 211 4.93 28.10 -19.93
N GLY A 212 5.77 28.38 -20.89
CA GLY A 212 5.83 29.69 -21.56
C GLY A 212 4.82 29.82 -22.71
N PRO A 213 4.72 30.98 -23.35
CA PRO A 213 3.76 31.22 -24.45
C PRO A 213 3.95 30.25 -25.63
N ASP A 214 5.20 29.86 -25.92
CA ASP A 214 5.58 29.01 -27.06
C ASP A 214 5.80 27.54 -26.61
N ALA A 215 5.46 27.19 -25.36
CA ALA A 215 5.72 25.87 -24.83
C ALA A 215 4.85 24.81 -25.49
N ASN A 216 5.47 23.67 -25.78
CA ASN A 216 4.78 22.46 -26.23
C ASN A 216 4.69 21.44 -25.10
N ILE A 217 3.49 21.15 -24.67
CA ILE A 217 3.23 20.11 -23.66
C ILE A 217 2.69 18.83 -24.32
N SER A 218 3.30 17.71 -23.98
CA SER A 218 2.85 16.38 -24.39
C SER A 218 2.60 15.51 -23.18
N ILE A 219 1.36 15.11 -22.96
CA ILE A 219 1.01 14.21 -21.87
C ILE A 219 0.68 12.82 -22.40
N VAL A 220 1.14 11.81 -21.68
CA VAL A 220 0.88 10.39 -21.95
C VAL A 220 0.33 9.76 -20.69
N GLY A 221 -0.75 8.99 -20.81
CA GLY A 221 -1.35 8.36 -19.65
C GLY A 221 -2.48 7.40 -20.00
N ASP A 222 -2.92 6.69 -18.98
CA ASP A 222 -4.05 5.79 -19.01
C ASP A 222 -4.95 6.04 -17.79
N ASP A 223 -6.06 6.71 -17.97
CA ASP A 223 -7.04 7.00 -16.93
C ASP A 223 -7.58 5.72 -16.25
N ASP A 224 -7.62 4.60 -16.98
CA ASP A 224 -8.02 3.29 -16.44
C ASP A 224 -6.94 2.68 -15.52
N GLN A 225 -5.72 3.23 -15.49
CA GLN A 225 -4.64 2.81 -14.60
C GLN A 225 -4.37 3.81 -13.46
N SER A 226 -5.25 4.79 -13.23
CA SER A 226 -5.14 5.70 -12.09
C SER A 226 -5.58 4.99 -10.81
N ILE A 227 -4.60 4.63 -9.96
CA ILE A 227 -4.79 3.88 -8.71
C ILE A 227 -4.09 4.52 -7.51
N TYR A 228 -3.67 5.78 -7.60
CA TYR A 228 -2.96 6.51 -6.55
C TYR A 228 -3.78 7.69 -5.98
N ARG A 229 -5.11 7.60 -6.01
CA ARG A 229 -5.99 8.62 -5.43
C ARG A 229 -5.70 8.86 -3.94
N PHE A 230 -5.37 7.79 -3.21
CA PHE A 230 -4.95 7.87 -1.81
C PHE A 230 -3.62 8.64 -1.60
N ARG A 231 -2.86 8.90 -2.67
CA ARG A 231 -1.66 9.76 -2.70
C ARG A 231 -1.94 11.13 -3.33
N GLY A 232 -3.20 11.51 -3.46
CA GLY A 232 -3.61 12.79 -4.04
C GLY A 232 -3.66 12.83 -5.57
N ALA A 233 -3.52 11.69 -6.28
CA ALA A 233 -3.71 11.66 -7.73
C ALA A 233 -5.15 12.04 -8.10
N LYS A 234 -5.29 12.85 -9.15
CA LYS A 234 -6.57 13.35 -9.66
C LYS A 234 -6.72 13.04 -11.15
N PRO A 235 -7.28 11.87 -11.50
CA PRO A 235 -7.50 11.50 -12.91
C PRO A 235 -8.39 12.52 -13.64
N GLU A 236 -9.22 13.27 -12.91
CA GLU A 236 -10.05 14.34 -13.44
C GLU A 236 -9.24 15.43 -14.14
N ILE A 237 -7.98 15.66 -13.73
CA ILE A 237 -7.07 16.60 -14.40
C ILE A 237 -6.81 16.13 -15.84
N MET A 238 -6.54 14.84 -16.02
CA MET A 238 -6.32 14.27 -17.36
C MET A 238 -7.60 14.29 -18.20
N LEU A 239 -8.74 13.95 -17.62
CA LEU A 239 -10.04 13.95 -18.31
C LEU A 239 -10.43 15.36 -18.78
N ASN A 240 -10.13 16.38 -17.97
CA ASN A 240 -10.45 17.79 -18.23
C ASN A 240 -9.32 18.59 -18.89
N PHE A 241 -8.19 17.97 -19.23
CA PHE A 241 -7.02 18.64 -19.77
C PHE A 241 -7.30 19.50 -21.01
N HIS A 242 -8.28 19.12 -21.81
CA HIS A 242 -8.74 19.88 -22.99
C HIS A 242 -9.35 21.26 -22.66
N LYS A 243 -9.78 21.47 -21.41
CA LYS A 243 -10.31 22.79 -20.98
C LYS A 243 -9.22 23.84 -20.86
N ASP A 244 -8.03 23.42 -20.36
CA ASP A 244 -6.88 24.31 -20.22
C ASP A 244 -6.11 24.45 -21.57
N PHE A 245 -6.22 23.45 -22.45
CA PHE A 245 -5.56 23.40 -23.75
C PHE A 245 -6.57 23.15 -24.90
N PRO A 246 -7.33 24.17 -25.34
CA PRO A 246 -8.40 23.99 -26.35
C PRO A 246 -7.92 23.48 -27.72
N LYS A 247 -6.65 23.75 -28.06
CA LYS A 247 -6.02 23.30 -29.32
C LYS A 247 -5.38 21.92 -29.23
N LEU A 248 -5.77 21.13 -28.21
CA LEU A 248 -5.19 19.84 -27.94
C LEU A 248 -5.48 18.80 -29.04
N THR A 249 -4.43 18.19 -29.59
CA THR A 249 -4.55 16.98 -30.42
C THR A 249 -4.59 15.75 -29.54
N LYS A 250 -5.61 14.90 -29.68
CA LYS A 250 -5.76 13.63 -28.96
C LYS A 250 -5.43 12.47 -29.90
N ILE A 251 -4.56 11.57 -29.42
CA ILE A 251 -4.20 10.33 -30.14
C ILE A 251 -4.42 9.18 -29.17
N VAL A 252 -5.08 8.13 -29.62
CA VAL A 252 -5.33 6.91 -28.83
C VAL A 252 -4.36 5.83 -29.29
N LEU A 253 -3.62 5.24 -28.35
CA LEU A 253 -2.81 4.05 -28.58
C LEU A 253 -3.66 2.84 -28.15
N ASP A 254 -4.32 2.24 -29.11
CA ASP A 254 -5.36 1.22 -28.90
C ASP A 254 -4.87 -0.22 -29.08
N ILE A 255 -3.61 -0.43 -29.44
CA ILE A 255 -3.02 -1.76 -29.62
C ILE A 255 -2.24 -2.17 -28.38
N ASN A 256 -2.62 -3.30 -27.77
CA ASN A 256 -1.88 -3.93 -26.69
C ASN A 256 -0.90 -4.98 -27.25
N TYR A 257 0.40 -4.75 -27.05
CA TYR A 257 1.48 -5.64 -27.49
C TYR A 257 1.91 -6.63 -26.41
N ARG A 258 1.42 -6.47 -25.17
CA ARG A 258 1.84 -7.25 -24.01
C ARG A 258 1.09 -8.55 -23.85
N SER A 259 -0.24 -8.48 -23.78
CA SER A 259 -1.11 -9.54 -23.31
C SER A 259 -1.77 -10.30 -24.45
N SER A 260 -2.13 -11.58 -24.21
CA SER A 260 -2.94 -12.36 -25.12
C SER A 260 -4.34 -11.74 -25.29
N LYS A 261 -5.03 -12.12 -26.37
CA LYS A 261 -6.35 -11.59 -26.71
C LYS A 261 -7.36 -11.81 -25.59
N GLU A 262 -7.38 -12.99 -24.97
CA GLU A 262 -8.33 -13.35 -23.92
C GLU A 262 -8.18 -12.46 -22.68
N ILE A 263 -6.94 -12.12 -22.32
CA ILE A 263 -6.65 -11.23 -21.18
C ILE A 263 -7.13 -9.82 -21.50
N VAL A 264 -6.84 -9.32 -22.71
CA VAL A 264 -7.25 -7.98 -23.14
C VAL A 264 -8.77 -7.87 -23.19
N ASP A 265 -9.45 -8.87 -23.74
CA ASP A 265 -10.91 -8.89 -23.84
C ASP A 265 -11.57 -8.94 -22.45
N ALA A 266 -11.05 -9.79 -21.55
CA ALA A 266 -11.55 -9.91 -20.18
C ALA A 266 -11.35 -8.61 -19.37
N ALA A 267 -10.15 -8.03 -19.45
CA ALA A 267 -9.85 -6.76 -18.79
C ALA A 267 -10.70 -5.60 -19.36
N SER A 268 -10.91 -5.58 -20.67
CA SER A 268 -11.75 -4.57 -21.33
C SER A 268 -13.21 -4.66 -20.89
N ARG A 269 -13.77 -5.87 -20.72
CA ARG A 269 -15.12 -6.05 -20.18
C ARG A 269 -15.22 -5.49 -18.76
N LEU A 270 -14.28 -5.82 -17.89
CA LEU A 270 -14.25 -5.32 -16.51
C LEU A 270 -14.27 -3.79 -16.48
N ILE A 271 -13.31 -3.15 -17.15
CA ILE A 271 -13.12 -1.69 -17.04
C ILE A 271 -14.22 -0.88 -17.73
N ALA A 272 -14.96 -1.48 -18.65
CA ALA A 272 -16.10 -0.84 -19.31
C ALA A 272 -17.24 -0.45 -18.35
N HIS A 273 -17.29 -1.03 -17.14
CA HIS A 273 -18.26 -0.68 -16.11
C HIS A 273 -17.95 0.65 -15.40
N ASN A 274 -16.74 1.18 -15.52
CA ASN A 274 -16.42 2.53 -15.06
C ASN A 274 -17.00 3.57 -16.00
N LYS A 275 -17.56 4.64 -15.43
CA LYS A 275 -18.24 5.70 -16.20
C LYS A 275 -17.32 6.87 -16.53
N GLU A 276 -16.51 7.30 -15.54
CA GLU A 276 -15.60 8.43 -15.70
C GLU A 276 -14.27 7.96 -16.31
N ARG A 277 -14.26 7.83 -17.63
CA ARG A 277 -13.09 7.38 -18.40
C ARG A 277 -13.15 7.84 -19.86
N PHE A 278 -11.99 7.86 -20.50
CA PHE A 278 -11.95 8.01 -21.95
C PHE A 278 -12.46 6.74 -22.63
N PRO A 279 -13.36 6.84 -23.62
CA PRO A 279 -13.75 5.69 -24.42
C PRO A 279 -12.55 5.18 -25.23
N LYS A 280 -12.17 3.93 -24.98
CA LYS A 280 -11.04 3.24 -25.64
C LYS A 280 -11.48 1.85 -26.04
N LYS A 281 -11.13 1.43 -27.26
CA LYS A 281 -11.30 0.06 -27.73
C LYS A 281 -9.91 -0.55 -27.90
N ILE A 282 -9.43 -1.20 -26.84
CA ILE A 282 -8.10 -1.82 -26.88
C ILE A 282 -8.17 -3.15 -27.61
N THR A 283 -7.27 -3.35 -28.56
CA THR A 283 -7.13 -4.59 -29.33
C THR A 283 -5.81 -5.26 -29.03
N ALA A 284 -5.80 -6.58 -28.90
CA ALA A 284 -4.57 -7.32 -28.69
C ALA A 284 -3.81 -7.51 -30.00
N PHE A 285 -2.52 -7.21 -30.02
CA PHE A 285 -1.62 -7.59 -31.10
C PHE A 285 -1.32 -9.09 -31.07
N ARG A 286 -1.19 -9.66 -29.88
CA ARG A 286 -0.91 -11.08 -29.68
C ARG A 286 -2.19 -11.89 -29.89
N GLY A 287 -2.04 -13.04 -30.54
CA GLY A 287 -3.16 -13.94 -30.84
C GLY A 287 -3.73 -14.61 -29.59
N LEU A 288 -4.67 -15.52 -29.83
CA LEU A 288 -5.28 -16.37 -28.81
C LEU A 288 -4.23 -17.28 -28.18
N LYS A 289 -4.31 -17.45 -26.86
CA LYS A 289 -3.46 -18.38 -26.10
C LYS A 289 -4.34 -19.31 -25.24
N ARG A 290 -4.61 -18.90 -24.01
CA ARG A 290 -5.38 -19.67 -23.04
C ARG A 290 -6.47 -18.79 -22.45
N PRO A 291 -7.71 -19.31 -22.27
CA PRO A 291 -8.77 -18.58 -21.60
C PRO A 291 -8.34 -18.12 -20.21
N VAL A 292 -8.84 -16.96 -19.78
CA VAL A 292 -8.67 -16.52 -18.40
C VAL A 292 -9.37 -17.51 -17.48
N SER A 293 -8.62 -18.08 -16.52
CA SER A 293 -9.15 -19.04 -15.58
C SER A 293 -9.83 -18.35 -14.41
N LEU A 294 -11.06 -18.73 -14.09
CA LEU A 294 -11.78 -18.33 -12.88
C LEU A 294 -12.03 -19.59 -12.05
N THR A 295 -11.29 -19.75 -10.95
CA THR A 295 -11.32 -20.99 -10.17
C THR A 295 -11.86 -20.77 -8.79
N GLU A 296 -12.88 -21.55 -8.41
CA GLU A 296 -13.49 -21.53 -7.08
C GLU A 296 -12.82 -22.58 -6.17
N PHE A 297 -12.41 -22.16 -5.00
CA PHE A 297 -11.86 -23.04 -3.96
C PHE A 297 -12.77 -23.08 -2.73
N PHE A 298 -12.64 -24.15 -1.96
CA PHE A 298 -13.41 -24.25 -0.71
C PHE A 298 -12.96 -23.19 0.31
N ASN A 299 -11.63 -23.02 0.49
CA ASN A 299 -11.02 -22.07 1.41
C ASN A 299 -9.63 -21.63 0.92
N PRO A 300 -8.99 -20.62 1.55
CA PRO A 300 -7.66 -20.13 1.16
C PRO A 300 -6.56 -21.20 1.19
N LEU A 301 -6.64 -22.16 2.11
CA LEU A 301 -5.67 -23.26 2.17
C LEU A 301 -5.71 -24.14 0.92
N ALA A 302 -6.91 -24.48 0.45
CA ALA A 302 -7.11 -25.25 -0.78
C ALA A 302 -6.64 -24.48 -2.02
N GLU A 303 -6.89 -23.17 -2.06
CA GLU A 303 -6.44 -22.27 -3.11
C GLU A 303 -4.91 -22.26 -3.22
N ILE A 304 -4.21 -22.04 -2.10
CA ILE A 304 -2.74 -21.94 -2.10
C ILE A 304 -2.09 -23.30 -2.37
N LYS A 305 -2.64 -24.41 -1.86
CA LYS A 305 -2.13 -25.76 -2.18
C LYS A 305 -2.19 -26.06 -3.68
N MET A 306 -3.27 -25.65 -4.35
CA MET A 306 -3.37 -25.82 -5.80
C MET A 306 -2.40 -24.90 -6.53
N LEU A 307 -2.26 -23.66 -6.09
CA LEU A 307 -1.32 -22.70 -6.64
C LEU A 307 0.14 -23.21 -6.54
N ILE A 308 0.53 -23.83 -5.43
CA ILE A 308 1.86 -24.45 -5.26
C ILE A 308 2.08 -25.57 -6.29
N LYS A 309 1.06 -26.39 -6.53
CA LYS A 309 1.13 -27.42 -7.56
C LYS A 309 1.31 -26.80 -8.95
N ASP A 310 0.49 -25.82 -9.29
CA ASP A 310 0.55 -25.12 -10.57
C ASP A 310 1.90 -24.43 -10.78
N ILE A 311 2.49 -23.81 -9.75
CA ILE A 311 3.82 -23.20 -9.84
C ILE A 311 4.85 -24.26 -10.28
N ARG A 312 4.83 -25.45 -9.67
CA ARG A 312 5.73 -26.56 -10.05
C ARG A 312 5.53 -26.98 -11.50
N ASP A 313 4.28 -27.06 -11.94
CA ASP A 313 3.96 -27.41 -13.32
C ASP A 313 4.42 -26.31 -14.29
N TYR A 314 4.23 -25.05 -13.96
CA TYR A 314 4.68 -23.93 -14.79
C TYR A 314 6.19 -23.76 -14.85
N THR A 315 6.94 -24.17 -13.83
CA THR A 315 8.41 -24.09 -13.85
C THR A 315 9.06 -25.01 -14.88
N ALA A 316 8.31 -25.94 -15.48
CA ALA A 316 8.76 -26.69 -16.64
C ALA A 316 8.89 -25.83 -17.92
N VAL A 317 8.23 -24.66 -17.99
CA VAL A 317 8.16 -23.80 -19.18
C VAL A 317 8.61 -22.36 -18.89
N TYR A 318 8.37 -21.88 -17.68
CA TYR A 318 8.62 -20.50 -17.25
C TYR A 318 9.64 -20.47 -16.10
N GLU A 319 10.44 -19.43 -16.03
CA GLU A 319 11.28 -19.15 -14.87
C GLU A 319 10.40 -18.71 -13.67
N TYR A 320 10.88 -18.94 -12.43
CA TYR A 320 10.17 -18.43 -11.25
C TYR A 320 9.88 -16.92 -11.31
N ASN A 321 10.79 -16.15 -11.90
CA ASN A 321 10.66 -14.70 -12.07
C ASN A 321 9.55 -14.28 -13.05
N ASP A 322 9.10 -15.22 -13.90
CA ASP A 322 8.00 -15.01 -14.85
C ASP A 322 6.61 -15.21 -14.22
N ILE A 323 6.57 -15.70 -12.97
CA ILE A 323 5.34 -16.00 -12.24
C ILE A 323 5.13 -14.94 -11.16
N ALA A 324 3.96 -14.32 -11.15
CA ALA A 324 3.56 -13.37 -10.11
C ALA A 324 2.26 -13.78 -9.45
N ILE A 325 2.19 -13.59 -8.14
CA ILE A 325 0.99 -13.75 -7.34
C ILE A 325 0.61 -12.39 -6.79
N LEU A 326 -0.56 -11.92 -7.20
CA LEU A 326 -1.06 -10.59 -6.89
C LEU A 326 -2.22 -10.68 -5.91
N TYR A 327 -2.20 -9.80 -4.92
CA TYR A 327 -3.21 -9.72 -3.88
C TYR A 327 -3.55 -8.25 -3.57
N ARG A 328 -4.71 -8.02 -2.95
CA ARG A 328 -5.17 -6.65 -2.64
C ARG A 328 -4.49 -6.08 -1.39
N THR A 329 -4.27 -6.90 -0.38
CA THR A 329 -3.68 -6.48 0.90
C THR A 329 -2.56 -7.42 1.33
N ASN A 330 -1.59 -6.91 2.07
CA ASN A 330 -0.46 -7.70 2.57
C ASN A 330 -0.86 -8.81 3.56
N LEU A 331 -2.05 -8.72 4.15
CA LEU A 331 -2.59 -9.77 5.01
C LEU A 331 -2.77 -11.10 4.27
N GLN A 332 -3.22 -11.05 3.01
CA GLN A 332 -3.45 -12.24 2.18
C GLN A 332 -2.17 -13.02 1.86
N ALA A 333 -1.01 -12.35 1.91
CA ALA A 333 0.27 -12.98 1.61
C ALA A 333 0.80 -13.93 2.71
N ARG A 334 0.25 -13.92 3.92
CA ARG A 334 0.81 -14.66 5.07
C ARG A 334 0.72 -16.17 4.91
N LEU A 335 -0.49 -16.69 4.73
CA LEU A 335 -0.68 -18.12 4.51
C LEU A 335 0.08 -18.58 3.26
N LEU A 336 0.10 -17.74 2.21
CA LEU A 336 0.85 -17.98 1.00
C LEU A 336 2.36 -18.12 1.28
N THR A 337 2.96 -17.16 1.99
CA THR A 337 4.40 -17.19 2.28
C THR A 337 4.78 -18.34 3.20
N LYS A 338 3.95 -18.68 4.21
CA LYS A 338 4.13 -19.85 5.06
C LYS A 338 4.23 -21.11 4.21
N LEU A 339 3.25 -21.35 3.34
CA LEU A 339 3.20 -22.56 2.52
C LEU A 339 4.28 -22.60 1.42
N LEU A 340 4.70 -21.46 0.87
CA LEU A 340 5.83 -21.40 -0.06
C LEU A 340 7.14 -21.80 0.63
N LEU A 341 7.39 -21.33 1.87
CA LEU A 341 8.54 -21.73 2.68
C LEU A 341 8.54 -23.21 2.98
N GLU A 342 7.44 -23.74 3.49
CA GLU A 342 7.29 -25.18 3.80
C GLU A 342 7.50 -26.08 2.58
N ASN A 343 7.17 -25.59 1.39
CA ASN A 343 7.33 -26.31 0.13
C ASN A 343 8.65 -26.01 -0.61
N ASN A 344 9.57 -25.25 -0.01
CA ASN A 344 10.86 -24.86 -0.58
C ASN A 344 10.74 -24.15 -1.95
N ILE A 345 9.66 -23.36 -2.16
CA ILE A 345 9.50 -22.56 -3.37
C ILE A 345 10.12 -21.17 -3.13
N PRO A 346 11.13 -20.79 -3.93
CA PRO A 346 11.74 -19.47 -3.77
C PRO A 346 10.76 -18.38 -4.18
N PHE A 347 10.67 -17.33 -3.37
CA PHE A 347 9.85 -16.17 -3.66
C PHE A 347 10.52 -14.85 -3.30
N ILE A 348 10.06 -13.78 -3.89
CA ILE A 348 10.57 -12.42 -3.71
C ILE A 348 9.38 -11.52 -3.39
N MET A 349 9.53 -10.74 -2.32
CA MET A 349 8.51 -9.79 -1.88
C MET A 349 9.08 -8.38 -1.88
N LYS A 350 8.31 -7.42 -2.45
CA LYS A 350 8.62 -5.98 -2.36
C LYS A 350 7.99 -5.34 -1.13
N ASP A 351 6.80 -5.78 -0.79
CA ASP A 351 6.02 -5.25 0.32
C ASP A 351 6.32 -6.01 1.61
N SER A 352 6.43 -5.32 2.72
CA SER A 352 6.54 -5.96 4.03
C SER A 352 5.19 -6.46 4.49
N ILE A 353 5.12 -7.72 4.94
CA ILE A 353 3.92 -8.24 5.60
C ILE A 353 3.86 -7.66 7.02
N PRO A 354 2.74 -7.05 7.44
CA PRO A 354 2.58 -6.64 8.82
C PRO A 354 2.71 -7.84 9.76
N ASP A 355 3.52 -7.71 10.80
CA ASP A 355 3.69 -8.77 11.79
C ASP A 355 2.50 -8.82 12.74
N ILE A 356 1.58 -9.77 12.53
CA ILE A 356 0.43 -9.92 13.44
C ILE A 356 0.85 -10.28 14.85
N PHE A 357 1.98 -10.96 15.01
CA PHE A 357 2.44 -11.41 16.31
C PHE A 357 2.95 -10.26 17.19
N GLU A 358 3.27 -9.10 16.58
CA GLU A 358 3.52 -7.83 17.26
C GLU A 358 2.26 -6.96 17.41
N HIS A 359 1.15 -7.38 16.81
CA HIS A 359 -0.12 -6.66 16.95
C HIS A 359 -0.60 -6.70 18.43
N TRP A 360 -1.26 -5.63 18.88
CA TRP A 360 -1.70 -5.53 20.27
C TRP A 360 -2.66 -6.67 20.71
N ILE A 361 -3.53 -7.15 19.80
CA ILE A 361 -4.38 -8.33 20.04
C ILE A 361 -3.52 -9.56 20.37
N SER A 362 -2.47 -9.80 19.61
CA SER A 362 -1.57 -10.93 19.82
C SER A 362 -0.83 -10.84 21.14
N LYS A 363 -0.43 -9.61 21.52
CA LYS A 363 0.18 -9.36 22.83
C LYS A 363 -0.79 -9.64 23.97
N ASP A 364 -2.07 -9.32 23.80
CA ASP A 364 -3.09 -9.62 24.80
C ASP A 364 -3.31 -11.13 24.95
N ILE A 365 -3.46 -11.84 23.85
CA ILE A 365 -3.62 -13.30 23.86
C ILE A 365 -2.39 -13.97 24.49
N LYS A 366 -1.18 -13.57 24.11
CA LYS A 366 0.07 -14.07 24.72
C LYS A 366 0.12 -13.78 26.21
N SER A 367 -0.30 -12.59 26.66
CA SER A 367 -0.34 -12.26 28.09
C SER A 367 -1.32 -13.11 28.88
N TYR A 368 -2.51 -13.42 28.32
CA TYR A 368 -3.43 -14.37 28.92
C TYR A 368 -2.80 -15.75 29.11
N ILE A 369 -2.15 -16.28 28.07
CA ILE A 369 -1.54 -17.62 28.13
C ILE A 369 -0.34 -17.64 29.09
N LYS A 370 0.53 -16.62 29.06
CA LYS A 370 1.65 -16.51 30.02
C LYS A 370 1.18 -16.50 31.47
N LEU A 371 0.14 -15.73 31.77
CA LEU A 371 -0.41 -15.67 33.13
C LEU A 371 -1.03 -17.01 33.54
N ALA A 372 -1.70 -17.70 32.63
CA ALA A 372 -2.25 -19.04 32.87
C ALA A 372 -1.14 -20.07 33.19
N LEU A 373 0.02 -19.96 32.52
CA LEU A 373 1.18 -20.82 32.73
C LEU A 373 2.06 -20.38 33.92
N SER A 374 1.70 -19.31 34.61
CA SER A 374 2.51 -18.70 35.70
C SER A 374 3.88 -18.15 35.23
N GLU A 375 3.98 -17.78 33.95
CA GLU A 375 5.15 -17.17 33.31
C GLU A 375 4.95 -15.66 33.08
N GLY A 376 3.78 -15.13 33.38
CA GLY A 376 3.43 -13.73 33.18
C GLY A 376 3.95 -12.83 34.28
N ASN A 377 4.19 -11.56 33.92
CA ASN A 377 4.65 -10.52 34.82
C ASN A 377 3.57 -9.45 35.08
N ARG A 378 3.90 -8.42 35.88
CA ARG A 378 2.98 -7.30 36.17
C ARG A 378 2.47 -6.59 34.89
N GLU A 379 3.28 -6.46 33.86
CA GLU A 379 2.87 -5.82 32.60
C GLU A 379 1.82 -6.67 31.88
N ASP A 380 1.97 -7.99 31.88
CA ASP A 380 0.99 -8.92 31.31
C ASP A 380 -0.35 -8.79 32.02
N VAL A 381 -0.36 -8.65 33.35
CA VAL A 381 -1.59 -8.43 34.11
C VAL A 381 -2.23 -7.10 33.76
N LEU A 382 -1.47 -6.01 33.82
CA LEU A 382 -1.96 -4.67 33.50
C LEU A 382 -2.52 -4.59 32.05
N ARG A 383 -2.02 -5.44 31.19
CA ARG A 383 -2.48 -5.55 29.81
C ARG A 383 -3.87 -6.16 29.71
N ILE A 384 -4.12 -7.25 30.40
CA ILE A 384 -5.37 -8.03 30.23
C ILE A 384 -6.44 -7.76 31.29
N ILE A 385 -6.11 -7.13 32.40
CA ILE A 385 -6.98 -7.02 33.58
C ILE A 385 -8.35 -6.40 33.26
N ASN A 386 -8.38 -5.46 32.30
CA ASN A 386 -9.58 -4.81 31.79
C ASN A 386 -9.82 -5.07 30.30
N ARG A 387 -9.50 -6.27 29.81
CA ARG A 387 -9.73 -6.69 28.42
C ARG A 387 -10.31 -8.12 28.37
N PRO A 388 -11.61 -8.31 28.57
CA PRO A 388 -12.71 -7.34 28.62
C PRO A 388 -12.74 -6.50 29.90
N ASN A 389 -13.52 -5.41 29.87
CA ASN A 389 -13.57 -4.43 30.94
C ASN A 389 -14.15 -5.03 32.25
N ARG A 390 -13.31 -5.07 33.29
CA ARG A 390 -13.64 -5.53 34.62
C ARG A 390 -13.69 -4.41 35.65
N PHE A 391 -13.34 -3.16 35.24
CA PHE A 391 -13.27 -1.99 36.12
C PHE A 391 -12.27 -2.13 37.28
N ILE A 392 -11.21 -2.91 37.09
CA ILE A 392 -10.15 -3.08 38.09
C ILE A 392 -9.16 -1.92 37.96
N LYS A 393 -8.89 -1.26 39.08
CA LYS A 393 -7.94 -0.13 39.11
C LYS A 393 -6.50 -0.64 39.05
N ARG A 394 -5.65 0.08 38.32
CA ARG A 394 -4.21 -0.26 38.20
C ARG A 394 -3.46 -0.21 39.53
N GLU A 395 -3.90 0.65 40.45
CA GLU A 395 -3.34 0.82 41.81
C GLU A 395 -3.55 -0.41 42.70
N ALA A 396 -4.53 -1.27 42.36
CA ALA A 396 -4.78 -2.51 43.09
C ALA A 396 -3.71 -3.59 42.85
N ILE A 397 -2.82 -3.40 41.86
CA ILE A 397 -1.75 -4.33 41.51
C ILE A 397 -0.44 -3.75 42.04
N ARG A 398 -0.01 -4.19 43.24
CA ARG A 398 1.16 -3.65 43.96
C ARG A 398 2.43 -4.42 43.63
N SER A 399 2.37 -5.75 43.54
CA SER A 399 3.52 -6.63 43.31
C SER A 399 3.40 -7.43 42.01
N SER A 400 4.53 -8.02 41.54
CA SER A 400 4.52 -8.95 40.41
C SER A 400 4.19 -10.39 40.82
N ASP A 401 4.45 -10.75 42.08
CA ASP A 401 4.52 -12.14 42.50
C ASP A 401 3.23 -12.65 43.16
N ASN A 402 2.40 -11.73 43.73
CA ASN A 402 1.16 -12.07 44.42
C ASN A 402 -0.07 -11.27 43.95
N ILE A 403 -0.23 -11.17 42.65
CA ILE A 403 -1.22 -10.30 42.01
C ILE A 403 -2.65 -10.55 42.47
N PHE A 404 -3.04 -11.80 42.58
CA PHE A 404 -4.40 -12.13 43.03
C PHE A 404 -4.60 -11.82 44.51
N SER A 405 -3.57 -11.99 45.36
CA SER A 405 -3.63 -11.58 46.78
C SER A 405 -3.83 -10.07 46.89
N ASP A 406 -3.01 -9.29 46.18
CA ASP A 406 -3.15 -7.83 46.13
C ASP A 406 -4.54 -7.37 45.70
N LEU A 407 -5.15 -8.06 44.71
CA LEU A 407 -6.48 -7.75 44.20
C LEU A 407 -7.57 -8.12 45.23
N TYR A 408 -7.45 -9.28 45.90
CA TYR A 408 -8.40 -9.70 46.93
C TYR A 408 -8.35 -8.74 48.12
N ASP A 409 -7.17 -8.36 48.58
CA ASP A 409 -6.99 -7.42 49.69
C ASP A 409 -7.52 -6.02 49.35
N TYR A 410 -7.27 -5.52 48.12
CA TYR A 410 -7.74 -4.18 47.71
C TYR A 410 -9.26 -4.09 47.57
N TYR A 411 -9.92 -5.18 47.20
CA TYR A 411 -11.38 -5.24 46.99
C TYR A 411 -12.13 -6.03 48.03
N GLU A 412 -11.55 -6.28 49.22
CA GLU A 412 -12.13 -7.11 50.30
C GLU A 412 -13.59 -6.72 50.62
N GLU A 413 -13.88 -5.44 50.69
CA GLU A 413 -15.22 -4.92 50.99
C GLU A 413 -16.18 -4.85 49.78
N LYS A 414 -15.78 -5.32 48.59
CA LYS A 414 -16.54 -5.20 47.35
C LYS A 414 -16.85 -6.57 46.72
N PRO A 415 -17.90 -7.29 47.21
CA PRO A 415 -18.18 -8.65 46.73
C PRO A 415 -18.33 -8.80 45.21
N PHE A 416 -18.90 -7.80 44.55
CA PHE A 416 -19.03 -7.78 43.09
C PHE A 416 -17.67 -7.78 42.37
N MET A 417 -16.71 -7.07 42.90
CA MET A 417 -15.34 -7.04 42.35
C MET A 417 -14.61 -8.34 42.62
N LEU A 418 -14.77 -8.90 43.82
CA LEU A 418 -14.20 -10.21 44.19
C LEU A 418 -14.67 -11.31 43.23
N ASN A 419 -15.95 -11.31 42.84
CA ASN A 419 -16.47 -12.26 41.86
C ASN A 419 -15.80 -12.13 40.51
N LYS A 420 -15.57 -10.90 40.03
CA LYS A 420 -14.84 -10.67 38.75
C LYS A 420 -13.40 -11.17 38.82
N ILE A 421 -12.72 -10.95 39.94
CA ILE A 421 -11.34 -11.40 40.17
C ILE A 421 -11.30 -12.94 40.23
N LYS A 422 -12.24 -13.55 40.92
CA LYS A 422 -12.38 -15.00 41.01
C LYS A 422 -12.62 -15.63 39.65
N ASN A 423 -13.53 -15.07 38.83
CA ASN A 423 -13.78 -15.54 37.47
C ASN A 423 -12.52 -15.47 36.62
N LEU A 424 -11.75 -14.37 36.69
CA LEU A 424 -10.47 -14.26 35.97
C LEU A 424 -9.47 -15.34 36.40
N ALA A 425 -9.36 -15.60 37.73
CA ALA A 425 -8.46 -16.64 38.23
C ALA A 425 -8.89 -18.06 37.76
N GLU A 426 -10.22 -18.34 37.73
CA GLU A 426 -10.77 -19.59 37.21
C GLU A 426 -10.54 -19.72 35.69
N ASP A 427 -10.70 -18.63 34.92
CA ASP A 427 -10.43 -18.60 33.48
C ASP A 427 -8.97 -18.92 33.20
N LEU A 428 -8.02 -18.28 33.89
CA LEU A 428 -6.60 -18.56 33.74
C LEU A 428 -6.26 -20.01 34.10
N LYS A 429 -6.86 -20.56 35.15
CA LYS A 429 -6.67 -21.97 35.50
C LYS A 429 -7.15 -22.92 34.41
N ARG A 430 -8.30 -22.62 33.78
CA ARG A 430 -8.82 -23.43 32.66
C ARG A 430 -7.96 -23.31 31.40
N ILE A 431 -7.47 -22.10 31.08
CA ILE A 431 -6.61 -21.86 29.92
C ILE A 431 -5.33 -22.73 29.99
N LYS A 432 -4.77 -22.92 31.21
CA LYS A 432 -3.57 -23.72 31.43
C LYS A 432 -3.68 -25.15 30.89
N ASP A 433 -4.87 -25.76 31.00
CA ASP A 433 -5.09 -27.16 30.65
C ASP A 433 -5.54 -27.38 29.19
N LEU A 434 -5.60 -26.29 28.38
CA LEU A 434 -6.03 -26.34 26.99
C LEU A 434 -4.84 -26.36 26.02
N THR A 435 -5.04 -27.01 24.86
CA THR A 435 -4.13 -26.83 23.72
C THR A 435 -4.19 -25.38 23.23
N MET A 436 -3.13 -24.90 22.53
CA MET A 436 -3.01 -23.48 22.18
C MET A 436 -4.21 -22.94 21.37
N SER A 437 -4.66 -23.67 20.37
CA SER A 437 -5.85 -23.26 19.59
C SER A 437 -7.13 -23.20 20.46
N ARG A 438 -7.31 -24.18 21.37
CA ARG A 438 -8.45 -24.18 22.31
C ARG A 438 -8.33 -23.06 23.33
N ALA A 439 -7.13 -22.73 23.80
CA ALA A 439 -6.86 -21.62 24.70
C ALA A 439 -7.25 -20.28 24.05
N VAL A 440 -6.80 -20.03 22.81
CA VAL A 440 -7.20 -18.84 22.05
C VAL A 440 -8.72 -18.78 21.88
N LYS A 441 -9.36 -19.89 21.51
CA LYS A 441 -10.82 -19.94 21.35
C LYS A 441 -11.59 -19.72 22.67
N TYR A 442 -11.05 -20.19 23.79
CA TYR A 442 -11.61 -19.98 25.11
C TYR A 442 -11.53 -18.49 25.49
N ILE A 443 -10.38 -17.85 25.29
CA ILE A 443 -10.19 -16.41 25.52
C ILE A 443 -11.18 -15.60 24.68
N ARG A 444 -11.33 -15.94 23.42
CA ARG A 444 -12.28 -15.28 22.52
C ARG A 444 -13.70 -15.31 23.03
N ARG A 445 -14.23 -16.52 23.32
CA ARG A 445 -15.67 -16.76 23.48
C ARG A 445 -16.13 -16.82 24.91
N VAL A 446 -15.33 -17.38 25.81
CA VAL A 446 -15.72 -17.59 27.20
C VAL A 446 -15.25 -16.45 28.10
N VAL A 447 -14.01 -16.03 27.95
CA VAL A 447 -13.52 -14.85 28.67
C VAL A 447 -14.18 -13.56 28.14
N GLY A 448 -14.73 -13.58 26.90
CA GLY A 448 -15.44 -12.44 26.29
C GLY A 448 -14.57 -11.46 25.54
N TYR A 449 -13.42 -11.91 25.03
CA TYR A 449 -12.51 -11.04 24.31
C TYR A 449 -13.07 -10.57 22.94
N ASP A 450 -13.91 -11.40 22.28
CA ASP A 450 -14.62 -11.02 21.06
C ASP A 450 -15.56 -9.82 21.29
N ASP A 451 -16.26 -9.77 22.43
CA ASP A 451 -17.15 -8.64 22.75
C ASP A 451 -16.36 -7.37 23.09
N PHE A 452 -15.23 -7.52 23.77
CA PHE A 452 -14.30 -6.41 23.98
C PHE A 452 -13.81 -5.82 22.66
N LEU A 453 -13.46 -6.66 21.67
CA LEU A 453 -13.06 -6.18 20.35
C LEU A 453 -14.16 -5.40 19.62
N LYS A 454 -15.43 -5.81 19.75
CA LYS A 454 -16.58 -5.07 19.21
C LYS A 454 -16.72 -3.69 19.84
N GLU A 455 -16.58 -3.62 21.17
CA GLU A 455 -16.63 -2.34 21.89
C GLU A 455 -15.52 -1.40 21.41
N ILE A 456 -14.28 -1.86 21.37
CA ILE A 456 -13.13 -1.08 20.88
C ILE A 456 -13.30 -0.66 19.42
N ALA A 457 -13.79 -1.56 18.56
CA ALA A 457 -14.04 -1.24 17.16
C ALA A 457 -15.03 -0.08 17.02
N LYS A 458 -16.13 -0.13 17.79
CA LYS A 458 -17.16 0.92 17.83
C LYS A 458 -16.63 2.24 18.38
N GLU A 459 -15.90 2.21 19.50
CA GLU A 459 -15.33 3.41 20.13
C GLU A 459 -14.32 4.12 19.23
N ARG A 460 -13.52 3.37 18.49
CA ARG A 460 -12.42 3.90 17.68
C ARG A 460 -12.76 4.08 16.21
N GLY A 461 -13.97 3.71 15.78
CA GLY A 461 -14.34 3.74 14.37
C GLY A 461 -13.53 2.78 13.49
N ILE A 462 -12.96 1.71 14.08
CA ILE A 462 -12.21 0.68 13.38
C ILE A 462 -13.20 -0.38 12.87
N ASP A 463 -12.87 -0.98 11.72
CA ASP A 463 -13.66 -2.09 11.21
C ASP A 463 -13.48 -3.32 12.12
N GLU A 464 -14.58 -3.75 12.75
CA GLU A 464 -14.64 -4.93 13.60
C GLU A 464 -14.05 -6.17 12.91
N GLN A 465 -14.32 -6.34 11.63
CA GLN A 465 -13.84 -7.48 10.85
C GLN A 465 -12.30 -7.52 10.73
N GLU A 466 -11.65 -6.37 10.69
CA GLU A 466 -10.17 -6.31 10.64
C GLU A 466 -9.55 -6.89 11.91
N LEU A 467 -10.16 -6.61 13.09
CA LEU A 467 -9.70 -7.14 14.37
C LEU A 467 -9.97 -8.65 14.47
N PHE A 468 -11.13 -9.09 13.99
CA PHE A 468 -11.47 -10.52 13.97
C PHE A 468 -10.65 -11.32 12.98
N ASP A 469 -10.25 -10.76 11.86
CA ASP A 469 -9.37 -11.42 10.89
C ASP A 469 -8.00 -11.71 11.53
N ILE A 470 -7.43 -10.72 12.26
CA ILE A 470 -6.18 -10.91 13.02
C ILE A 470 -6.33 -12.01 14.08
N LEU A 471 -7.40 -11.97 14.85
CA LEU A 471 -7.64 -12.94 15.92
C LEU A 471 -7.93 -14.35 15.39
N GLY A 472 -8.62 -14.44 14.24
CA GLY A 472 -8.85 -15.71 13.55
C GLY A 472 -7.55 -16.34 13.04
N GLU A 473 -6.67 -15.52 12.50
CA GLU A 473 -5.34 -15.96 12.02
C GLU A 473 -4.44 -16.43 13.19
N LEU A 474 -4.52 -15.75 14.35
CA LEU A 474 -3.84 -16.21 15.56
C LEU A 474 -4.37 -17.58 16.04
N GLU A 475 -5.69 -17.76 16.05
CA GLU A 475 -6.32 -19.04 16.42
C GLU A 475 -5.87 -20.17 15.49
N GLU A 476 -5.79 -19.89 14.17
CA GLU A 476 -5.34 -20.85 13.17
C GLU A 476 -3.85 -21.15 13.31
N SER A 477 -3.00 -20.13 13.52
CA SER A 477 -1.56 -20.32 13.73
C SER A 477 -1.24 -21.17 14.95
N ALA A 478 -2.12 -21.17 15.96
CA ALA A 478 -1.99 -21.94 17.18
C ALA A 478 -2.43 -23.41 17.04
N TYR A 479 -3.08 -23.79 15.92
CA TYR A 479 -3.70 -25.10 15.77
C TYR A 479 -2.70 -26.28 15.74
N GLU A 480 -1.52 -26.03 15.20
CA GLU A 480 -0.48 -27.06 15.00
C GLU A 480 0.42 -27.26 16.23
N TYR A 481 0.23 -26.47 17.31
CA TYR A 481 1.12 -26.46 18.47
C TYR A 481 0.40 -26.84 19.76
N ASP A 482 1.00 -27.75 20.51
CA ASP A 482 0.48 -28.19 21.81
C ASP A 482 0.99 -27.28 22.94
N THR A 483 2.21 -26.73 22.83
CA THR A 483 2.80 -25.88 23.87
C THR A 483 2.93 -24.42 23.45
N PHE A 484 2.90 -23.52 24.43
CA PHE A 484 3.11 -22.10 24.20
C PHE A 484 4.52 -21.80 23.69
N ALA A 485 5.52 -22.47 24.22
CA ALA A 485 6.92 -22.29 23.84
C ALA A 485 7.12 -22.63 22.35
N ASP A 486 6.61 -23.75 21.87
CA ASP A 486 6.71 -24.18 20.47
C ASP A 486 6.00 -23.16 19.55
N TRP A 487 4.81 -22.72 19.93
CA TRP A 487 4.05 -21.73 19.16
C TRP A 487 4.82 -20.41 19.05
N VAL A 488 5.39 -19.89 20.15
CA VAL A 488 6.16 -18.64 20.17
C VAL A 488 7.48 -18.79 19.38
N SER A 489 8.19 -19.90 19.53
CA SER A 489 9.43 -20.17 18.79
C SER A 489 9.19 -20.18 17.28
N HIS A 490 8.16 -20.89 16.83
CA HIS A 490 7.79 -20.92 15.42
C HIS A 490 7.43 -19.53 14.88
N MET A 491 6.67 -18.73 15.66
CA MET A 491 6.34 -17.36 15.27
C MET A 491 7.60 -16.49 15.09
N GLN A 492 8.59 -16.66 15.96
CA GLN A 492 9.86 -15.91 15.89
C GLN A 492 10.71 -16.36 14.68
N GLU A 493 10.81 -17.65 14.43
CA GLU A 493 11.54 -18.21 13.29
C GLU A 493 10.94 -17.74 11.97
N TYR A 494 9.62 -17.86 11.82
CA TYR A 494 8.89 -17.38 10.64
C TYR A 494 9.12 -15.89 10.39
N ARG A 495 9.05 -15.08 11.45
CA ARG A 495 9.34 -13.64 11.38
C ARG A 495 10.76 -13.35 10.88
N GLN A 496 11.76 -14.02 11.46
CA GLN A 496 13.16 -13.82 11.07
C GLN A 496 13.39 -14.19 9.61
N GLU A 497 12.77 -15.27 9.15
CA GLU A 497 12.87 -15.73 7.77
C GLU A 497 12.22 -14.73 6.80
N LEU A 498 11.03 -14.22 7.11
CA LEU A 498 10.39 -13.15 6.32
C LEU A 498 11.22 -11.87 6.26
N ILE A 499 11.75 -11.41 7.40
CA ILE A 499 12.60 -10.20 7.45
C ILE A 499 13.84 -10.40 6.60
N LYS A 500 14.47 -11.59 6.67
CA LYS A 500 15.61 -11.94 5.83
C LYS A 500 15.26 -11.86 4.35
N LYS A 501 14.15 -12.47 3.91
CA LYS A 501 13.67 -12.46 2.52
C LYS A 501 13.39 -11.04 2.02
N VAL A 502 12.71 -10.21 2.81
CA VAL A 502 12.43 -8.82 2.46
C VAL A 502 13.72 -8.00 2.35
N ASN A 503 14.68 -8.21 3.25
CA ASN A 503 15.96 -7.49 3.21
C ASN A 503 16.84 -7.93 2.04
N GLU A 504 16.86 -9.20 1.68
CA GLU A 504 17.51 -9.71 0.48
C GLU A 504 16.92 -9.04 -0.77
N SER A 505 15.60 -8.97 -0.86
CA SER A 505 14.89 -8.32 -1.98
C SER A 505 15.15 -6.81 -2.11
N LYS A 506 15.57 -6.14 -1.02
CA LYS A 506 15.91 -4.71 -1.04
C LYS A 506 17.38 -4.42 -1.37
N LYS A 507 18.28 -5.36 -1.09
CA LYS A 507 19.75 -5.16 -1.21
C LYS A 507 20.29 -5.53 -2.59
N GLU A 508 19.70 -6.49 -3.26
CA GLU A 508 20.16 -6.98 -4.55
C GLU A 508 19.38 -6.35 -5.70
N ASN A 509 20.02 -6.22 -6.86
CA ASN A 509 19.31 -5.85 -8.08
C ASN A 509 18.20 -6.86 -8.33
N ASP A 510 16.97 -6.40 -8.37
CA ASP A 510 15.72 -7.19 -8.51
C ASP A 510 15.77 -8.24 -9.66
N LYS A 511 16.71 -8.08 -10.59
CA LYS A 511 16.90 -8.95 -11.76
C LYS A 511 17.77 -10.20 -11.49
N GLU A 512 18.55 -10.20 -10.42
CA GLU A 512 19.48 -11.30 -10.10
C GLU A 512 18.85 -12.33 -9.15
N LEU A 513 17.83 -11.92 -8.39
CA LEU A 513 17.11 -12.82 -7.50
C LEU A 513 16.14 -13.72 -8.27
N LYS A 514 16.21 -15.04 -8.01
CA LYS A 514 15.28 -16.01 -8.58
C LYS A 514 14.17 -16.34 -7.58
N GLY A 515 12.91 -16.14 -7.98
CA GLY A 515 11.76 -16.48 -7.14
C GLY A 515 10.45 -15.97 -7.68
N VAL A 516 9.35 -16.61 -7.29
CA VAL A 516 7.98 -16.16 -7.58
C VAL A 516 7.76 -14.76 -7.00
N ARG A 517 7.19 -13.88 -7.77
CA ARG A 517 6.98 -12.48 -7.38
C ARG A 517 5.68 -12.32 -6.61
N LEU A 518 5.77 -11.92 -5.33
CA LEU A 518 4.62 -11.67 -4.47
C LEU A 518 4.46 -10.17 -4.26
N MET A 519 3.29 -9.62 -4.57
CA MET A 519 3.07 -8.18 -4.43
C MET A 519 1.59 -7.80 -4.42
N THR A 520 1.31 -6.62 -3.88
CA THR A 520 -0.02 -6.04 -3.95
C THR A 520 -0.36 -5.56 -5.36
N PHE A 521 -1.66 -5.39 -5.66
CA PHE A 521 -2.11 -4.79 -6.93
C PHE A 521 -1.42 -3.44 -7.20
N HIS A 522 -1.25 -2.61 -6.17
CA HIS A 522 -0.55 -1.33 -6.29
C HIS A 522 0.91 -1.49 -6.71
N SER A 523 1.63 -2.38 -6.03
CA SER A 523 3.06 -2.60 -6.29
C SER A 523 3.32 -3.30 -7.63
N SER A 524 2.28 -3.90 -8.24
CA SER A 524 2.36 -4.53 -9.56
C SER A 524 2.32 -3.53 -10.73
N LYS A 525 1.90 -2.27 -10.48
CA LYS A 525 1.82 -1.23 -11.52
C LYS A 525 3.18 -1.01 -12.17
N GLY A 526 3.21 -0.95 -13.50
CA GLY A 526 4.44 -0.80 -14.29
C GLY A 526 5.19 -2.10 -14.57
N LEU A 527 4.83 -3.22 -13.91
CA LEU A 527 5.46 -4.53 -14.10
C LEU A 527 4.66 -5.41 -15.07
N GLU A 528 5.27 -6.56 -15.47
CA GLU A 528 4.62 -7.52 -16.36
C GLU A 528 5.24 -8.91 -16.20
N TYR A 529 4.39 -9.95 -16.24
CA TYR A 529 4.76 -11.34 -15.98
C TYR A 529 4.11 -12.28 -16.98
N SER A 530 4.75 -13.40 -17.28
CA SER A 530 4.20 -14.41 -18.19
C SER A 530 2.97 -15.09 -17.59
N VAL A 531 3.04 -15.43 -16.30
CA VAL A 531 1.95 -16.06 -15.53
C VAL A 531 1.57 -15.17 -14.35
N VAL A 532 0.30 -14.85 -14.24
CA VAL A 532 -0.24 -14.05 -13.11
C VAL A 532 -1.35 -14.83 -12.43
N TYR A 533 -1.27 -14.90 -11.11
CA TYR A 533 -2.35 -15.29 -10.21
C TYR A 533 -2.90 -14.06 -9.49
N ILE A 534 -4.22 -13.94 -9.45
CA ILE A 534 -4.95 -13.03 -8.57
C ILE A 534 -5.65 -13.90 -7.55
N ILE A 535 -5.24 -13.84 -6.28
CA ILE A 535 -5.78 -14.66 -5.21
C ILE A 535 -6.86 -13.90 -4.42
N ASP A 536 -7.73 -14.68 -3.72
CA ASP A 536 -8.79 -14.14 -2.87
C ASP A 536 -9.67 -13.08 -3.59
N ALA A 537 -10.06 -13.34 -4.83
CA ALA A 537 -10.95 -12.46 -5.58
C ALA A 537 -12.39 -12.52 -5.01
N ASN A 538 -12.55 -12.13 -3.76
CA ASN A 538 -13.79 -12.15 -2.99
C ASN A 538 -14.24 -10.75 -2.58
N GLU A 539 -15.55 -10.58 -2.37
CA GLU A 539 -16.10 -9.36 -1.75
C GLU A 539 -15.45 -9.10 -0.38
N GLY A 540 -15.08 -7.85 -0.14
CA GLY A 540 -14.36 -7.43 1.06
C GLY A 540 -12.84 -7.38 0.89
N TYR A 541 -12.29 -8.17 -0.05
CA TYR A 541 -10.91 -8.04 -0.51
C TYR A 541 -10.85 -7.28 -1.84
N SER A 542 -11.64 -7.69 -2.83
CA SER A 542 -11.75 -7.01 -4.14
C SER A 542 -13.21 -7.00 -4.60
N PRO A 543 -13.94 -5.86 -4.50
CA PRO A 543 -13.49 -4.58 -3.95
C PRO A 543 -13.19 -4.64 -2.45
N TYR A 544 -12.28 -3.77 -2.00
CA TYR A 544 -11.94 -3.69 -0.58
C TYR A 544 -13.14 -3.17 0.24
N LYS A 545 -13.34 -3.77 1.41
CA LYS A 545 -14.53 -3.52 2.26
C LYS A 545 -14.75 -2.04 2.67
N LYS A 546 -13.70 -1.21 2.62
CA LYS A 546 -13.80 0.23 2.92
C LYS A 546 -14.31 1.05 1.72
N ALA A 547 -14.28 0.50 0.51
CA ALA A 547 -14.80 1.17 -0.68
C ALA A 547 -16.33 1.07 -0.70
N LYS A 548 -17.01 2.19 -0.48
CA LYS A 548 -18.48 2.27 -0.38
C LYS A 548 -19.10 3.22 -1.39
N SER A 549 -18.39 4.27 -1.78
CA SER A 549 -18.86 5.19 -2.81
C SER A 549 -18.67 4.59 -4.21
N LYS A 550 -19.37 5.16 -5.19
CA LYS A 550 -19.22 4.73 -6.59
C LYS A 550 -17.80 4.97 -7.09
N GLU A 551 -17.24 6.09 -6.72
CA GLU A 551 -15.89 6.52 -7.10
C GLU A 551 -14.84 5.55 -6.52
N GLU A 552 -15.01 5.14 -5.27
CA GLU A 552 -14.13 4.16 -4.62
C GLU A 552 -14.23 2.77 -5.26
N ILE A 553 -15.43 2.32 -5.61
CA ILE A 553 -15.62 1.06 -6.35
C ILE A 553 -15.01 1.15 -7.75
N GLU A 554 -15.09 2.28 -8.43
CA GLU A 554 -14.43 2.48 -9.73
C GLU A 554 -12.89 2.46 -9.59
N GLU A 555 -12.34 2.98 -8.49
CA GLU A 555 -10.91 2.88 -8.20
C GLU A 555 -10.49 1.45 -7.92
N GLU A 556 -11.23 0.70 -7.10
CA GLU A 556 -11.00 -0.74 -6.86
C GLU A 556 -11.07 -1.54 -8.18
N ARG A 557 -11.98 -1.20 -9.09
CA ARG A 557 -12.06 -1.82 -10.41
C ARG A 557 -10.83 -1.50 -11.27
N ARG A 558 -10.31 -0.26 -11.22
CA ARG A 558 -9.04 0.10 -11.87
C ARG A 558 -7.87 -0.70 -11.29
N MET A 559 -7.83 -0.92 -9.97
CA MET A 559 -6.79 -1.74 -9.34
C MET A 559 -6.84 -3.19 -9.81
N PHE A 560 -8.03 -3.77 -9.87
CA PHE A 560 -8.21 -5.13 -10.37
C PHE A 560 -7.85 -5.22 -11.87
N TYR A 561 -8.25 -4.22 -12.66
CA TYR A 561 -7.85 -4.08 -14.06
C TYR A 561 -6.33 -3.99 -14.22
N VAL A 562 -5.67 -3.19 -13.41
CA VAL A 562 -4.19 -3.11 -13.40
C VAL A 562 -3.59 -4.48 -13.11
N ALA A 563 -4.09 -5.21 -12.10
CA ALA A 563 -3.60 -6.54 -11.76
C ALA A 563 -3.77 -7.53 -12.94
N MET A 564 -4.93 -7.57 -13.58
CA MET A 564 -5.19 -8.43 -14.75
C MET A 564 -4.23 -8.11 -15.89
N THR A 565 -4.00 -6.83 -16.18
CA THR A 565 -3.15 -6.37 -17.29
C THR A 565 -1.65 -6.52 -17.05
N ARG A 566 -1.24 -7.09 -15.91
CA ARG A 566 0.16 -7.51 -15.66
C ARG A 566 0.49 -8.82 -16.39
N ALA A 567 -0.51 -9.62 -16.72
CA ALA A 567 -0.32 -10.91 -17.37
C ALA A 567 -0.01 -10.77 -18.88
N LYS A 568 0.96 -11.54 -19.33
CA LYS A 568 1.30 -11.67 -20.77
C LYS A 568 0.58 -12.85 -21.41
N ASP A 569 0.72 -14.04 -20.82
CA ASP A 569 0.31 -15.30 -21.43
C ASP A 569 -0.83 -15.98 -20.67
N ILE A 570 -0.75 -16.03 -19.34
CA ILE A 570 -1.67 -16.78 -18.49
C ILE A 570 -2.15 -15.89 -17.34
N LEU A 571 -3.47 -15.84 -17.17
CA LEU A 571 -4.13 -15.16 -16.06
C LEU A 571 -5.06 -16.15 -15.36
N ASN A 572 -4.76 -16.41 -14.09
CA ASN A 572 -5.58 -17.21 -13.18
C ASN A 572 -6.17 -16.31 -12.10
N ILE A 573 -7.48 -16.31 -11.95
CA ILE A 573 -8.19 -15.56 -10.91
C ILE A 573 -8.85 -16.58 -9.99
N CYS A 574 -8.49 -16.55 -8.72
CA CYS A 574 -8.91 -17.52 -7.71
C CYS A 574 -9.80 -16.85 -6.65
N TYR A 575 -10.82 -17.56 -6.19
CA TYR A 575 -11.72 -17.09 -5.15
C TYR A 575 -12.21 -18.24 -4.28
N CYS A 576 -12.63 -17.94 -3.05
CA CYS A 576 -13.01 -18.93 -2.05
C CYS A 576 -14.49 -18.86 -1.68
N LYS A 577 -15.08 -20.03 -1.31
CA LYS A 577 -16.44 -20.13 -0.70
C LYS A 577 -16.44 -19.75 0.76
N MET A 578 -15.39 -20.13 1.47
CA MET A 578 -15.22 -19.95 2.90
C MET A 578 -13.98 -19.12 3.17
N GLY A 579 -14.10 -18.09 3.99
CA GLY A 579 -12.98 -17.46 4.68
C GLY A 579 -12.63 -18.25 5.94
N PHE A 580 -11.84 -17.65 6.85
CA PHE A 580 -11.38 -18.35 8.06
C PHE A 580 -12.52 -18.95 8.90
N HIS A 581 -13.68 -18.33 9.00
CA HIS A 581 -14.78 -18.87 9.82
C HIS A 581 -16.19 -18.59 9.27
N LYS A 582 -16.29 -18.06 8.05
CA LYS A 582 -17.59 -17.68 7.45
C LYS A 582 -17.62 -17.88 5.94
N ARG A 583 -18.83 -17.99 5.42
CA ARG A 583 -19.04 -17.90 3.97
C ARG A 583 -18.69 -16.52 3.46
N ILE A 584 -17.95 -16.48 2.36
CA ILE A 584 -17.61 -15.26 1.63
C ILE A 584 -18.16 -15.34 0.21
N LYS A 585 -18.45 -14.19 -0.37
CA LYS A 585 -18.99 -14.11 -1.72
C LYS A 585 -17.86 -13.89 -2.73
N PRO A 586 -17.99 -14.42 -3.95
CA PRO A 586 -17.09 -14.05 -5.04
C PRO A 586 -17.19 -12.54 -5.31
N SER A 587 -16.10 -11.94 -5.76
CA SER A 587 -16.05 -10.54 -6.15
C SER A 587 -17.11 -10.21 -7.22
N ILE A 588 -17.71 -9.03 -7.11
CA ILE A 588 -18.59 -8.49 -8.16
C ILE A 588 -17.85 -8.38 -9.49
N PHE A 589 -16.55 -8.14 -9.47
CA PHE A 589 -15.69 -8.00 -10.65
C PHE A 589 -15.64 -9.27 -11.50
N LEU A 590 -15.78 -10.45 -10.89
CA LEU A 590 -15.82 -11.72 -11.63
C LEU A 590 -17.03 -11.81 -12.57
N LYS A 591 -18.18 -11.28 -12.13
CA LYS A 591 -19.39 -11.22 -12.99
C LYS A 591 -19.21 -10.26 -14.17
N GLU A 592 -18.49 -9.16 -13.93
CA GLU A 592 -18.21 -8.14 -14.94
C GLU A 592 -17.19 -8.63 -16.00
N ILE A 593 -16.34 -9.59 -15.63
CA ILE A 593 -15.38 -10.24 -16.56
C ILE A 593 -16.08 -11.24 -17.48
N ILE A 594 -17.08 -11.98 -16.96
CA ILE A 594 -17.75 -13.06 -17.71
C ILE A 594 -18.74 -12.50 -18.73
N LYS A 595 -19.44 -11.43 -18.39
CA LYS A 595 -20.44 -10.78 -19.25
C LYS A 595 -19.81 -9.87 -20.29
#